data_acc6c5ef825afacf33f6baebd4da36f3
#
_entry.id   acc6c5ef825afacf33f6baebd4da36f3
#
_cell.length_a   1.000
_cell.length_b   1.000
_cell.length_c   1.000
_cell.angle_alpha   90.00
_cell.angle_beta   90.00
_cell.angle_gamma   90.00
#
_symmetry.space_group_name_H-M   'P 1'
#
loop_
_entity.id
_entity.type
_entity.pdbx_description
1 polymer ?
#
loop_
_entity_poly.entity_id
_entity_poly.type
_entity_poly.pdbx_seq_one_letter_code
_entity_poly.pdbx_strand_id
1 'polypeptide(L)'
;MTEIPETIPHILACDAGNSSIHFAHVAGDQIGEVHVMRVGELANLGNELELLWQQIPSPKKLVACSVNAAVLKALEAAAQETLHEAVLVVGRDIPLPIDTNVDEPAAIGVDRLCAAVAAFDRLGVACVIADFGTAITIDCVNEQGVFMGGAILPGLEISAKCLNQETAQLPKVELSQPTWIFGKNTNQAIIGGLVYGARGALREFTETYATELGHWPTVIATGGDAKLVCGDVQESELVQAIVPDLVIRGVALSYYRIFAK
;
A
#
# COMPACT_ATOMS: atom_id res chain seq x y z
N MET A 1 -16.86 25.94 24.18
CA MET A 1 -15.44 25.59 24.32
C MET A 1 -15.41 24.08 24.27
N THR A 2 -15.13 23.51 23.12
CA THR A 2 -14.91 22.07 22.94
C THR A 2 -13.53 21.77 23.47
N GLU A 3 -13.46 20.95 24.51
CA GLU A 3 -12.21 20.47 25.09
C GLU A 3 -11.44 19.74 23.98
N ILE A 4 -10.22 20.20 23.72
CA ILE A 4 -9.25 19.48 22.89
C ILE A 4 -8.94 18.20 23.67
N PRO A 5 -9.10 16.98 23.08
CA PRO A 5 -8.74 15.77 23.78
C PRO A 5 -7.25 15.83 24.15
N GLU A 6 -6.95 15.71 25.44
CA GLU A 6 -5.60 15.86 26.01
C GLU A 6 -4.58 14.82 25.52
N THR A 7 -5.02 13.80 24.81
CA THR A 7 -4.13 12.76 24.26
C THR A 7 -4.61 12.32 22.87
N ILE A 8 -3.71 12.36 21.90
CA ILE A 8 -3.94 11.76 20.58
C ILE A 8 -4.17 10.26 20.78
N PRO A 9 -5.32 9.70 20.36
CA PRO A 9 -5.58 8.27 20.55
C PRO A 9 -4.56 7.45 19.75
N HIS A 10 -4.06 6.38 20.35
CA HIS A 10 -3.21 5.41 19.68
C HIS A 10 -4.06 4.48 18.82
N ILE A 11 -3.54 4.05 17.69
CA ILE A 11 -4.18 3.01 16.88
C ILE A 11 -3.21 1.88 16.55
N LEU A 12 -3.75 0.65 16.48
CA LEU A 12 -3.16 -0.41 15.70
C LEU A 12 -3.76 -0.33 14.31
N ALA A 13 -3.00 0.20 13.35
CA ALA A 13 -3.42 0.30 11.96
C ALA A 13 -3.09 -1.00 11.22
N CYS A 14 -4.04 -1.48 10.41
CA CYS A 14 -3.93 -2.71 9.65
C CYS A 14 -4.22 -2.47 8.18
N ASP A 15 -3.36 -2.98 7.31
CA ASP A 15 -3.63 -3.18 5.89
C ASP A 15 -3.78 -4.67 5.61
N ALA A 16 -5.00 -5.12 5.39
CA ALA A 16 -5.35 -6.53 5.20
C ALA A 16 -5.50 -6.85 3.71
N GLY A 17 -4.37 -7.18 3.08
CA GLY A 17 -4.28 -7.48 1.65
C GLY A 17 -4.58 -8.92 1.28
N ASN A 18 -4.28 -9.28 0.02
CA ASN A 18 -4.49 -10.64 -0.50
C ASN A 18 -3.39 -11.63 -0.10
N SER A 19 -2.16 -11.18 0.08
CA SER A 19 -0.99 -12.03 0.37
C SER A 19 -0.50 -11.88 1.81
N SER A 20 -0.68 -10.69 2.41
CA SER A 20 -0.20 -10.35 3.75
C SER A 20 -1.14 -9.38 4.45
N ILE A 21 -1.02 -9.34 5.78
CA ILE A 21 -1.57 -8.29 6.63
C ILE A 21 -0.39 -7.53 7.20
N HIS A 22 -0.43 -6.21 7.07
CA HIS A 22 0.56 -5.31 7.66
C HIS A 22 -0.05 -4.64 8.89
N PHE A 23 0.69 -4.59 9.98
CA PHE A 23 0.27 -3.96 11.23
C PHE A 23 1.30 -2.92 11.65
N ALA A 24 0.84 -1.79 12.13
CA ALA A 24 1.72 -0.84 12.81
C ALA A 24 0.98 -0.09 13.91
N HIS A 25 1.66 0.16 15.02
CA HIS A 25 1.23 1.13 15.99
C HIS A 25 1.41 2.54 15.43
N VAL A 26 0.37 3.36 15.49
CA VAL A 26 0.42 4.76 15.04
C VAL A 26 -0.07 5.68 16.15
N ALA A 27 0.64 6.79 16.35
CA ALA A 27 0.30 7.85 17.29
C ALA A 27 0.56 9.22 16.62
N GLY A 28 -0.50 9.87 16.15
CA GLY A 28 -0.38 11.07 15.31
C GLY A 28 0.42 10.78 14.03
N ASP A 29 1.51 11.49 13.82
CA ASP A 29 2.38 11.34 12.65
C ASP A 29 3.44 10.22 12.81
N GLN A 30 3.56 9.66 14.01
CA GLN A 30 4.56 8.63 14.29
C GLN A 30 4.00 7.24 13.98
N ILE A 31 4.73 6.50 13.16
CA ILE A 31 4.47 5.09 12.84
C ILE A 31 5.59 4.27 13.43
N GLY A 32 5.22 3.26 14.21
CA GLY A 32 6.14 2.27 14.75
C GLY A 32 6.64 1.29 13.69
N GLU A 33 7.30 0.25 14.14
CA GLU A 33 7.73 -0.85 13.26
C GLU A 33 6.51 -1.50 12.57
N VAL A 34 6.65 -1.78 11.28
CA VAL A 34 5.62 -2.49 10.51
C VAL A 34 5.84 -3.99 10.64
N HIS A 35 4.87 -4.67 11.24
CA HIS A 35 4.84 -6.13 11.34
C HIS A 35 4.07 -6.71 10.16
N VAL A 36 4.61 -7.74 9.53
CA VAL A 36 4.01 -8.36 8.34
C VAL A 36 3.70 -9.81 8.62
N MET A 37 2.42 -10.19 8.50
CA MET A 37 1.94 -11.57 8.60
C MET A 37 1.47 -12.04 7.22
N ARG A 38 1.84 -13.24 6.81
CA ARG A 38 1.31 -13.85 5.58
C ARG A 38 -0.10 -14.37 5.78
N VAL A 39 -0.95 -14.22 4.77
CA VAL A 39 -2.34 -14.74 4.80
C VAL A 39 -2.39 -16.26 5.02
N GLY A 40 -1.34 -17.00 4.62
CA GLY A 40 -1.22 -18.43 4.94
C GLY A 40 -1.05 -18.77 6.43
N GLU A 41 -0.82 -17.77 7.30
CA GLU A 41 -0.54 -17.90 8.73
C GLU A 41 -1.71 -17.40 9.62
N LEU A 42 -2.91 -17.19 9.04
CA LEU A 42 -4.08 -16.65 9.75
C LEU A 42 -4.46 -17.42 11.03
N ALA A 43 -4.06 -18.70 11.16
CA ALA A 43 -4.25 -19.46 12.40
C ALA A 43 -3.54 -18.84 13.63
N ASN A 44 -2.50 -18.02 13.40
CA ASN A 44 -1.74 -17.33 14.45
C ASN A 44 -2.19 -15.88 14.67
N LEU A 45 -3.20 -15.41 13.93
CA LEU A 45 -3.61 -14.01 13.92
C LEU A 45 -4.01 -13.48 15.30
N GLY A 46 -4.73 -14.28 16.09
CA GLY A 46 -5.13 -13.89 17.45
C GLY A 46 -3.92 -13.62 18.36
N ASN A 47 -2.92 -14.50 18.33
CA ASN A 47 -1.70 -14.34 19.12
C ASN A 47 -0.92 -13.10 18.71
N GLU A 48 -0.80 -12.85 17.41
CA GLU A 48 -0.10 -11.67 16.87
C GLU A 48 -0.80 -10.39 17.27
N LEU A 49 -2.12 -10.33 17.12
CA LEU A 49 -2.92 -9.20 17.58
C LEU A 49 -2.74 -8.92 19.06
N GLU A 50 -2.78 -9.96 19.91
CA GLU A 50 -2.62 -9.80 21.36
C GLU A 50 -1.24 -9.23 21.70
N LEU A 51 -0.18 -9.75 21.11
CA LEU A 51 1.19 -9.28 21.31
C LEU A 51 1.36 -7.80 20.92
N LEU A 52 0.87 -7.41 19.74
CA LEU A 52 0.95 -6.03 19.27
C LEU A 52 0.07 -5.10 20.12
N TRP A 53 -1.14 -5.55 20.46
CA TRP A 53 -2.10 -4.76 21.23
C TRP A 53 -1.61 -4.41 22.63
N GLN A 54 -0.95 -5.35 23.32
CA GLN A 54 -0.42 -5.13 24.66
C GLN A 54 0.66 -4.05 24.72
N GLN A 55 1.38 -3.82 23.63
CA GLN A 55 2.44 -2.82 23.54
C GLN A 55 1.92 -1.39 23.32
N ILE A 56 0.66 -1.22 22.95
CA ILE A 56 0.06 0.07 22.61
C ILE A 56 -0.57 0.71 23.84
N PRO A 57 -0.21 1.97 24.20
CA PRO A 57 -0.84 2.69 25.29
C PRO A 57 -2.35 2.94 25.06
N SER A 58 -3.12 3.03 26.14
CA SER A 58 -4.52 3.46 26.08
C SER A 58 -4.63 4.99 26.15
N PRO A 59 -5.65 5.62 25.55
CA PRO A 59 -6.72 4.99 24.77
C PRO A 59 -6.26 4.54 23.38
N LYS A 60 -6.72 3.40 22.93
CA LYS A 60 -6.31 2.81 21.64
C LYS A 60 -7.48 2.22 20.86
N LYS A 61 -7.34 2.13 19.53
CA LYS A 61 -8.32 1.54 18.60
C LYS A 61 -7.64 0.65 17.58
N LEU A 62 -8.38 -0.36 17.11
CA LEU A 62 -7.99 -1.21 15.99
C LEU A 62 -8.66 -0.67 14.72
N VAL A 63 -7.87 -0.24 13.76
CA VAL A 63 -8.34 0.39 12.51
C VAL A 63 -7.76 -0.35 11.32
N ALA A 64 -8.58 -0.77 10.38
CA ALA A 64 -8.13 -1.55 9.23
C ALA A 64 -8.66 -1.01 7.90
N CYS A 65 -7.90 -1.22 6.83
CA CYS A 65 -8.45 -1.31 5.48
C CYS A 65 -8.28 -2.74 4.96
N SER A 66 -9.12 -3.15 4.02
CA SER A 66 -8.99 -4.47 3.39
C SER A 66 -9.61 -4.51 2.01
N VAL A 67 -8.92 -5.21 1.10
CA VAL A 67 -9.43 -5.59 -0.22
C VAL A 67 -9.78 -7.08 -0.31
N ASN A 68 -9.73 -7.79 0.82
CA ASN A 68 -10.04 -9.22 0.91
C ASN A 68 -11.04 -9.49 2.02
N ALA A 69 -12.28 -9.74 1.66
CA ALA A 69 -13.38 -9.96 2.61
C ALA A 69 -13.14 -11.17 3.55
N ALA A 70 -12.47 -12.22 3.09
CA ALA A 70 -12.16 -13.38 3.92
C ALA A 70 -11.11 -13.06 4.99
N VAL A 71 -10.07 -12.30 4.61
CA VAL A 71 -9.02 -11.84 5.54
C VAL A 71 -9.60 -10.85 6.55
N LEU A 72 -10.42 -9.90 6.09
CA LEU A 72 -11.10 -8.97 6.98
C LEU A 72 -11.98 -9.69 8.01
N LYS A 73 -12.78 -10.66 7.57
CA LYS A 73 -13.61 -11.46 8.49
C LYS A 73 -12.79 -12.22 9.53
N ALA A 74 -11.63 -12.77 9.12
CA ALA A 74 -10.72 -13.42 10.06
C ALA A 74 -10.11 -12.42 11.06
N LEU A 75 -9.74 -11.22 10.61
CA LEU A 75 -9.25 -10.15 11.47
C LEU A 75 -10.31 -9.70 12.49
N GLU A 76 -11.55 -9.50 12.06
CA GLU A 76 -12.66 -9.12 12.94
C GLU A 76 -12.96 -10.21 13.98
N ALA A 77 -12.98 -11.48 13.57
CA ALA A 77 -13.19 -12.60 14.50
C ALA A 77 -12.06 -12.71 15.52
N ALA A 78 -10.81 -12.67 15.09
CA ALA A 78 -9.65 -12.72 15.97
C ALA A 78 -9.63 -11.54 16.97
N ALA A 79 -9.92 -10.32 16.51
CA ALA A 79 -9.99 -9.13 17.36
C ALA A 79 -11.10 -9.26 18.42
N GLN A 80 -12.26 -9.76 18.04
CA GLN A 80 -13.37 -9.96 18.98
C GLN A 80 -13.06 -11.06 20.02
N GLU A 81 -12.43 -12.16 19.59
CA GLU A 81 -12.12 -13.30 20.46
C GLU A 81 -10.98 -13.02 21.44
N THR A 82 -9.91 -12.34 20.97
CA THR A 82 -8.69 -12.15 21.75
C THR A 82 -8.59 -10.80 22.45
N LEU A 83 -9.05 -9.73 21.80
CA LEU A 83 -8.95 -8.37 22.33
C LEU A 83 -10.26 -7.84 22.93
N HIS A 84 -11.38 -8.49 22.62
CA HIS A 84 -12.74 -7.99 22.90
C HIS A 84 -13.02 -6.60 22.32
N GLU A 85 -12.38 -6.29 21.18
CA GLU A 85 -12.45 -5.01 20.48
C GLU A 85 -13.06 -5.18 19.09
N ALA A 86 -13.79 -4.13 18.65
CA ALA A 86 -14.28 -4.06 17.29
C ALA A 86 -13.20 -3.46 16.37
N VAL A 87 -13.13 -3.97 15.14
CA VAL A 87 -12.30 -3.40 14.08
C VAL A 87 -13.09 -2.26 13.41
N LEU A 88 -12.52 -1.05 13.41
CA LEU A 88 -13.03 0.07 12.61
C LEU A 88 -12.48 -0.04 11.19
N VAL A 89 -13.33 -0.19 10.19
CA VAL A 89 -12.92 -0.45 8.81
C VAL A 89 -13.05 0.81 7.96
N VAL A 90 -11.92 1.25 7.40
CA VAL A 90 -11.87 2.36 6.45
C VAL A 90 -12.63 1.99 5.17
N GLY A 91 -13.47 2.89 4.71
CA GLY A 91 -14.39 2.68 3.58
C GLY A 91 -15.75 2.10 3.99
N ARG A 92 -15.88 1.49 5.18
CA ARG A 92 -17.14 1.01 5.74
C ARG A 92 -17.61 1.85 6.94
N ASP A 93 -16.79 1.94 7.97
CA ASP A 93 -17.10 2.61 9.25
C ASP A 93 -16.47 4.00 9.31
N ILE A 94 -15.39 4.21 8.56
CA ILE A 94 -14.62 5.44 8.48
C ILE A 94 -14.58 5.87 7.01
N PRO A 95 -15.13 7.03 6.63
CA PRO A 95 -15.00 7.53 5.26
C PRO A 95 -13.55 7.90 4.93
N LEU A 96 -13.18 7.72 3.67
CA LEU A 96 -11.90 8.18 3.15
C LEU A 96 -11.94 9.69 2.88
N PRO A 97 -10.96 10.45 3.34
CA PRO A 97 -10.93 11.89 3.15
C PRO A 97 -10.30 12.29 1.79
N ILE A 98 -10.82 11.70 0.71
CA ILE A 98 -10.37 11.97 -0.67
C ILE A 98 -11.56 11.89 -1.62
N ASP A 99 -11.67 12.87 -2.51
CA ASP A 99 -12.62 12.83 -3.60
C ASP A 99 -12.07 11.98 -4.76
N THR A 100 -12.99 11.44 -5.58
CA THR A 100 -12.61 10.58 -6.71
C THR A 100 -13.28 11.05 -8.00
N ASN A 101 -12.56 10.96 -9.11
CA ASN A 101 -13.06 11.22 -10.46
C ASN A 101 -12.92 9.93 -11.30
N VAL A 102 -13.74 8.93 -10.96
CA VAL A 102 -13.81 7.63 -11.64
C VAL A 102 -15.24 7.21 -11.83
N ASP A 103 -15.52 6.33 -12.79
CA ASP A 103 -16.88 5.89 -13.14
C ASP A 103 -17.55 5.12 -12.00
N GLU A 104 -16.80 4.27 -11.28
CA GLU A 104 -17.30 3.41 -10.21
C GLU A 104 -16.50 3.59 -8.91
N PRO A 105 -16.74 4.65 -8.13
CA PRO A 105 -15.98 4.92 -6.90
C PRO A 105 -15.99 3.78 -5.88
N ALA A 106 -17.09 3.05 -5.78
CA ALA A 106 -17.25 1.93 -4.84
C ALA A 106 -16.45 0.68 -5.23
N ALA A 107 -15.95 0.60 -6.47
CA ALA A 107 -15.14 -0.52 -6.96
C ALA A 107 -13.63 -0.30 -6.76
N ILE A 108 -13.21 0.89 -6.33
CA ILE A 108 -11.79 1.18 -6.09
C ILE A 108 -11.31 0.40 -4.86
N GLY A 109 -10.16 -0.26 -4.97
CA GLY A 109 -9.50 -0.84 -3.80
C GLY A 109 -9.22 0.22 -2.73
N VAL A 110 -9.67 -0.04 -1.51
CA VAL A 110 -9.53 0.90 -0.39
C VAL A 110 -8.05 1.16 -0.04
N ASP A 111 -7.17 0.21 -0.26
CA ASP A 111 -5.72 0.33 -0.14
C ASP A 111 -5.15 1.43 -1.05
N ARG A 112 -5.58 1.48 -2.33
CA ARG A 112 -5.19 2.50 -3.28
C ARG A 112 -5.62 3.90 -2.82
N LEU A 113 -6.84 4.03 -2.30
CA LEU A 113 -7.35 5.29 -1.76
C LEU A 113 -6.61 5.70 -0.49
N CYS A 114 -6.30 4.76 0.41
CA CYS A 114 -5.48 5.03 1.59
C CYS A 114 -4.09 5.55 1.19
N ALA A 115 -3.42 4.89 0.23
CA ALA A 115 -2.13 5.33 -0.29
C ALA A 115 -2.22 6.75 -0.89
N ALA A 116 -3.29 7.05 -1.64
CA ALA A 116 -3.55 8.35 -2.24
C ALA A 116 -3.76 9.45 -1.17
N VAL A 117 -4.56 9.16 -0.14
CA VAL A 117 -4.76 10.06 1.02
C VAL A 117 -3.42 10.43 1.65
N ALA A 118 -2.60 9.42 1.95
CA ALA A 118 -1.31 9.64 2.61
C ALA A 118 -0.31 10.41 1.74
N ALA A 119 -0.27 10.08 0.45
CA ALA A 119 0.59 10.77 -0.50
C ALA A 119 0.22 12.26 -0.63
N PHE A 120 -1.05 12.54 -0.86
CA PHE A 120 -1.51 13.91 -1.05
C PHE A 120 -1.44 14.74 0.24
N ASP A 121 -1.77 14.17 1.39
CA ASP A 121 -1.64 14.84 2.69
C ASP A 121 -0.22 15.34 2.94
N ARG A 122 0.77 14.52 2.56
CA ARG A 122 2.19 14.85 2.75
C ARG A 122 2.73 15.84 1.74
N LEU A 123 2.29 15.74 0.48
CA LEU A 123 2.86 16.52 -0.63
C LEU A 123 2.12 17.82 -0.91
N GLY A 124 0.77 17.82 -0.81
CA GLY A 124 -0.08 18.95 -1.16
C GLY A 124 -0.04 19.35 -2.63
N VAL A 125 0.45 18.46 -3.51
CA VAL A 125 0.59 18.68 -4.96
C VAL A 125 0.19 17.42 -5.72
N ALA A 126 -0.05 17.56 -7.03
CA ALA A 126 -0.34 16.42 -7.90
C ALA A 126 0.75 15.34 -7.78
N CYS A 127 0.33 14.09 -7.65
CA CYS A 127 1.26 12.98 -7.48
C CYS A 127 0.82 11.70 -8.17
N VAL A 128 1.81 10.89 -8.53
CA VAL A 128 1.66 9.51 -8.95
C VAL A 128 2.13 8.60 -7.83
N ILE A 129 1.31 7.65 -7.48
CA ILE A 129 1.59 6.64 -6.46
C ILE A 129 1.76 5.29 -7.15
N ALA A 130 2.95 4.73 -7.05
CA ALA A 130 3.25 3.39 -7.58
C ALA A 130 3.41 2.41 -6.42
N ASP A 131 2.48 1.48 -6.28
CA ASP A 131 2.59 0.38 -5.32
C ASP A 131 3.08 -0.88 -6.03
N PHE A 132 4.24 -1.37 -5.63
CA PHE A 132 4.86 -2.59 -6.14
C PHE A 132 4.65 -3.73 -5.14
N GLY A 133 3.43 -4.26 -5.12
CA GLY A 133 3.01 -5.35 -4.26
C GLY A 133 2.62 -6.62 -5.01
N THR A 134 1.63 -7.34 -4.48
CA THR A 134 1.02 -8.52 -5.13
C THR A 134 0.50 -8.19 -6.54
N ALA A 135 -0.13 -7.03 -6.69
CA ALA A 135 -0.32 -6.33 -7.96
C ALA A 135 0.56 -5.09 -7.97
N ILE A 136 0.88 -4.58 -9.15
CA ILE A 136 1.44 -3.24 -9.29
C ILE A 136 0.28 -2.30 -9.59
N THR A 137 0.13 -1.23 -8.80
CA THR A 137 -0.80 -0.15 -9.12
C THR A 137 -0.03 1.14 -9.38
N ILE A 138 -0.50 1.94 -10.33
CA ILE A 138 0.08 3.24 -10.67
C ILE A 138 -1.08 4.23 -10.74
N ASP A 139 -1.28 4.96 -9.65
CA ASP A 139 -2.43 5.83 -9.40
C ASP A 139 -2.05 7.30 -9.50
N CYS A 140 -3.01 8.14 -9.87
CA CYS A 140 -2.83 9.58 -10.00
C CYS A 140 -3.78 10.35 -9.08
N VAL A 141 -3.24 11.34 -8.39
CA VAL A 141 -3.99 12.37 -7.65
C VAL A 141 -3.64 13.73 -8.24
N ASN A 142 -4.65 14.54 -8.56
CA ASN A 142 -4.43 15.88 -9.13
C ASN A 142 -4.10 16.94 -8.06
N GLU A 143 -3.89 18.22 -8.47
CA GLU A 143 -3.56 19.34 -7.56
C GLU A 143 -4.65 19.65 -6.55
N GLN A 144 -5.90 19.30 -6.83
CA GLN A 144 -7.04 19.51 -5.95
C GLN A 144 -7.20 18.38 -4.93
N GLY A 145 -6.32 17.36 -4.97
CA GLY A 145 -6.41 16.19 -4.10
C GLY A 145 -7.49 15.20 -4.53
N VAL A 146 -7.88 15.20 -5.79
CA VAL A 146 -8.86 14.26 -6.35
C VAL A 146 -8.13 13.05 -6.92
N PHE A 147 -8.53 11.85 -6.52
CA PHE A 147 -8.06 10.60 -7.10
C PHE A 147 -8.61 10.44 -8.51
N MET A 148 -7.74 10.44 -9.50
CA MET A 148 -8.09 10.42 -10.93
C MET A 148 -8.21 9.01 -11.51
N GLY A 149 -7.91 7.96 -10.73
CA GLY A 149 -7.80 6.59 -11.21
C GLY A 149 -6.36 6.20 -11.44
N GLY A 150 -6.17 5.10 -12.16
CA GLY A 150 -4.83 4.57 -12.42
C GLY A 150 -4.84 3.26 -13.19
N ALA A 151 -3.70 2.59 -13.19
CA ALA A 151 -3.47 1.31 -13.85
C ALA A 151 -3.21 0.19 -12.84
N ILE A 152 -3.58 -1.03 -13.18
CA ILE A 152 -3.29 -2.23 -12.40
C ILE A 152 -2.57 -3.23 -13.32
N LEU A 153 -1.42 -3.69 -12.87
CA LEU A 153 -0.61 -4.70 -13.55
C LEU A 153 -0.33 -5.87 -12.60
N PRO A 154 0.01 -7.06 -13.12
CA PRO A 154 0.44 -8.15 -12.26
C PRO A 154 1.76 -7.81 -11.57
N GLY A 155 1.87 -8.12 -10.26
CA GLY A 155 3.10 -7.97 -9.50
C GLY A 155 4.23 -8.86 -10.04
N LEU A 156 5.47 -8.57 -9.63
CA LEU A 156 6.65 -9.27 -10.15
C LEU A 156 6.61 -10.77 -9.84
N GLU A 157 6.23 -11.17 -8.62
CA GLU A 157 6.12 -12.58 -8.23
C GLU A 157 5.03 -13.33 -9.01
N ILE A 158 3.85 -12.70 -9.20
CA ILE A 158 2.76 -13.26 -10.00
C ILE A 158 3.22 -13.46 -11.44
N SER A 159 3.88 -12.45 -12.01
CA SER A 159 4.39 -12.51 -13.38
C SER A 159 5.45 -13.60 -13.56
N ALA A 160 6.40 -13.71 -12.62
CA ALA A 160 7.43 -14.74 -12.63
C ALA A 160 6.81 -16.15 -12.51
N LYS A 161 5.83 -16.31 -11.61
CA LYS A 161 5.11 -17.56 -11.43
C LYS A 161 4.31 -17.94 -12.69
N CYS A 162 3.62 -16.98 -13.30
CA CYS A 162 2.87 -17.18 -14.52
C CYS A 162 3.79 -17.66 -15.67
N LEU A 163 4.94 -17.01 -15.87
CA LEU A 163 5.92 -17.45 -16.88
C LEU A 163 6.38 -18.88 -16.67
N ASN A 164 6.64 -19.28 -15.43
CA ASN A 164 7.06 -20.66 -15.12
C ASN A 164 5.92 -21.67 -15.31
N GLN A 165 4.67 -21.33 -14.94
CA GLN A 165 3.54 -22.26 -15.00
C GLN A 165 2.95 -22.40 -16.39
N GLU A 166 2.90 -21.32 -17.17
CA GLU A 166 2.24 -21.29 -18.49
C GLU A 166 3.21 -21.58 -19.65
N THR A 167 4.49 -21.87 -19.37
CA THR A 167 5.46 -22.21 -20.41
C THR A 167 6.19 -23.50 -20.10
N ALA A 168 6.55 -24.27 -21.15
CA ALA A 168 7.17 -25.59 -20.99
C ALA A 168 8.64 -25.53 -20.53
N GLN A 169 9.33 -24.41 -20.71
CA GLN A 169 10.80 -24.35 -20.56
C GLN A 169 11.29 -23.21 -19.66
N LEU A 170 10.44 -22.26 -19.27
CA LEU A 170 10.89 -21.16 -18.44
C LEU A 170 11.01 -21.61 -16.97
N PRO A 171 12.19 -21.46 -16.36
CA PRO A 171 12.42 -21.90 -15.00
C PRO A 171 11.72 -20.97 -13.99
N LYS A 172 11.48 -21.48 -12.78
CA LYS A 172 11.17 -20.64 -11.63
C LYS A 172 12.41 -19.78 -11.33
N VAL A 173 12.20 -18.47 -11.20
CA VAL A 173 13.27 -17.51 -10.87
C VAL A 173 13.03 -16.90 -9.48
N GLU A 174 14.11 -16.55 -8.79
CA GLU A 174 14.08 -15.70 -7.60
C GLU A 174 14.38 -14.27 -8.03
N LEU A 175 13.49 -13.35 -7.67
CA LEU A 175 13.61 -11.94 -8.04
C LEU A 175 14.81 -11.31 -7.33
N SER A 176 15.60 -10.55 -8.08
CA SER A 176 16.76 -9.84 -7.57
C SER A 176 17.04 -8.60 -8.42
N GLN A 177 17.81 -7.65 -7.87
CA GLN A 177 18.22 -6.46 -8.60
C GLN A 177 19.08 -6.85 -9.80
N PRO A 178 18.68 -6.51 -11.04
CA PRO A 178 19.53 -6.73 -12.22
C PRO A 178 20.81 -5.90 -12.13
N THR A 179 21.96 -6.57 -12.19
CA THR A 179 23.29 -5.93 -12.26
C THR A 179 23.88 -6.00 -13.67
N TRP A 180 23.07 -6.41 -14.63
CA TRP A 180 23.43 -6.60 -16.05
C TRP A 180 22.50 -5.80 -16.95
N ILE A 181 23.00 -5.36 -18.08
CA ILE A 181 22.21 -4.67 -19.12
C ILE A 181 21.49 -5.70 -20.01
N PHE A 182 22.21 -6.73 -20.42
CA PHE A 182 21.68 -7.78 -21.30
C PHE A 182 21.58 -9.10 -20.52
N GLY A 183 20.38 -9.70 -20.46
CA GLY A 183 20.21 -11.05 -19.92
C GLY A 183 20.91 -12.08 -20.83
N LYS A 184 22.00 -12.70 -20.35
CA LYS A 184 22.79 -13.67 -21.10
C LYS A 184 22.33 -15.12 -20.89
N ASN A 185 21.35 -15.33 -20.04
CA ASN A 185 20.67 -16.60 -19.80
C ASN A 185 19.21 -16.36 -19.48
N THR A 186 18.39 -17.42 -19.47
CA THR A 186 16.96 -17.35 -19.29
C THR A 186 16.55 -16.67 -17.97
N ASN A 187 17.24 -16.99 -16.86
CA ASN A 187 16.92 -16.36 -15.56
C ASN A 187 17.15 -14.85 -15.61
N GLN A 188 18.29 -14.42 -16.11
CA GLN A 188 18.59 -13.00 -16.29
C GLN A 188 17.60 -12.30 -17.22
N ALA A 189 17.21 -12.95 -18.31
CA ALA A 189 16.24 -12.39 -19.24
C ALA A 189 14.86 -12.22 -18.61
N ILE A 190 14.38 -13.21 -17.82
CA ILE A 190 13.11 -13.13 -17.08
C ILE A 190 13.18 -12.00 -16.04
N ILE A 191 14.18 -12.03 -15.16
CA ILE A 191 14.30 -11.03 -14.08
C ILE A 191 14.42 -9.61 -14.65
N GLY A 192 15.30 -9.42 -15.65
CA GLY A 192 15.46 -8.12 -16.32
C GLY A 192 14.17 -7.65 -16.99
N GLY A 193 13.48 -8.56 -17.68
CA GLY A 193 12.19 -8.27 -18.32
C GLY A 193 11.13 -7.80 -17.33
N LEU A 194 11.01 -8.46 -16.18
CA LEU A 194 10.05 -8.10 -15.14
C LEU A 194 10.40 -6.76 -14.47
N VAL A 195 11.64 -6.60 -14.01
CA VAL A 195 12.05 -5.39 -13.27
C VAL A 195 12.06 -4.16 -14.19
N TYR A 196 12.69 -4.25 -15.37
CA TYR A 196 12.72 -3.13 -16.30
C TYR A 196 11.36 -2.87 -16.96
N GLY A 197 10.55 -3.93 -17.16
CA GLY A 197 9.18 -3.79 -17.63
C GLY A 197 8.31 -3.00 -16.67
N ALA A 198 8.37 -3.32 -15.36
CA ALA A 198 7.66 -2.57 -14.33
C ALA A 198 8.12 -1.11 -14.23
N ARG A 199 9.44 -0.86 -14.33
CA ARG A 199 10.01 0.50 -14.36
C ARG A 199 9.58 1.26 -15.60
N GLY A 200 9.55 0.58 -16.76
CA GLY A 200 9.07 1.16 -18.01
C GLY A 200 7.59 1.52 -17.95
N ALA A 201 6.76 0.65 -17.37
CA ALA A 201 5.35 0.94 -17.14
C ALA A 201 5.15 2.17 -16.25
N LEU A 202 5.89 2.27 -15.12
CA LEU A 202 5.82 3.46 -14.28
C LEU A 202 6.14 4.74 -15.06
N ARG A 203 7.20 4.72 -15.87
CA ARG A 203 7.58 5.87 -16.70
C ARG A 203 6.47 6.24 -17.68
N GLU A 204 5.97 5.30 -18.45
CA GLU A 204 4.94 5.52 -19.47
C GLU A 204 3.65 6.09 -18.87
N PHE A 205 3.17 5.51 -17.74
CA PHE A 205 1.98 6.04 -17.08
C PHE A 205 2.22 7.42 -16.50
N THR A 206 3.40 7.69 -15.92
CA THR A 206 3.72 9.01 -15.39
C THR A 206 3.75 10.06 -16.51
N GLU A 207 4.34 9.76 -17.68
CA GLU A 207 4.39 10.64 -18.85
C GLU A 207 2.97 10.90 -19.39
N THR A 208 2.14 9.85 -19.45
CA THR A 208 0.74 9.97 -19.88
C THR A 208 -0.06 10.86 -18.92
N TYR A 209 0.07 10.63 -17.60
CA TYR A 209 -0.63 11.43 -16.60
C TYR A 209 -0.11 12.88 -16.56
N ALA A 210 1.21 13.10 -16.74
CA ALA A 210 1.78 14.44 -16.85
C ALA A 210 1.22 15.21 -18.05
N THR A 211 0.96 14.53 -19.15
CA THR A 211 0.35 15.14 -20.35
C THR A 211 -1.08 15.60 -20.05
N GLU A 212 -1.88 14.79 -19.37
CA GLU A 212 -3.26 15.13 -18.99
C GLU A 212 -3.32 16.23 -17.93
N LEU A 213 -2.42 16.19 -16.94
CA LEU A 213 -2.32 17.23 -15.90
C LEU A 213 -1.75 18.56 -16.43
N GLY A 214 -0.99 18.53 -17.53
CA GLY A 214 -0.29 19.68 -18.09
C GLY A 214 1.03 20.01 -17.39
N HIS A 215 1.49 19.19 -16.46
CA HIS A 215 2.77 19.32 -15.77
C HIS A 215 3.21 17.96 -15.18
N TRP A 216 4.49 17.85 -14.79
CA TRP A 216 5.05 16.63 -14.24
C TRP A 216 4.66 16.45 -12.77
N PRO A 217 3.95 15.35 -12.40
CA PRO A 217 3.57 15.07 -11.02
C PRO A 217 4.75 14.56 -10.18
N THR A 218 4.67 14.69 -8.86
CA THR A 218 5.61 14.04 -7.94
C THR A 218 5.33 12.54 -7.89
N VAL A 219 6.35 11.70 -8.09
CA VAL A 219 6.20 10.23 -8.09
C VAL A 219 6.68 9.66 -6.76
N ILE A 220 5.79 8.93 -6.08
CA ILE A 220 6.10 8.17 -4.86
C ILE A 220 5.93 6.69 -5.14
N ALA A 221 6.86 5.88 -4.65
CA ALA A 221 6.78 4.43 -4.70
C ALA A 221 6.53 3.85 -3.29
N THR A 222 5.78 2.74 -3.25
CA THR A 222 5.53 1.92 -2.06
C THR A 222 5.48 0.44 -2.45
N GLY A 223 5.23 -0.44 -1.48
CA GLY A 223 5.16 -1.88 -1.70
C GLY A 223 6.50 -2.61 -1.52
N GLY A 224 6.41 -3.92 -1.34
CA GLY A 224 7.57 -4.77 -1.03
C GLY A 224 8.65 -4.78 -2.10
N ASP A 225 8.25 -4.66 -3.38
CA ASP A 225 9.16 -4.67 -4.52
C ASP A 225 9.60 -3.27 -4.97
N ALA A 226 9.17 -2.19 -4.29
CA ALA A 226 9.47 -0.82 -4.69
C ALA A 226 10.98 -0.57 -4.83
N LYS A 227 11.78 -1.03 -3.85
CA LYS A 227 13.24 -0.90 -3.89
C LYS A 227 13.85 -1.71 -5.03
N LEU A 228 13.30 -2.88 -5.34
CA LEU A 228 13.76 -3.74 -6.43
C LEU A 228 13.52 -3.07 -7.80
N VAL A 229 12.35 -2.46 -7.99
CA VAL A 229 11.99 -1.80 -9.24
C VAL A 229 12.67 -0.44 -9.38
N CYS A 230 12.59 0.42 -8.36
CA CYS A 230 13.06 1.81 -8.46
C CYS A 230 14.57 1.95 -8.27
N GLY A 231 15.21 1.01 -7.56
CA GLY A 231 16.63 1.11 -7.23
C GLY A 231 16.89 2.16 -6.14
N ASP A 232 18.02 2.83 -6.21
CA ASP A 232 18.33 3.94 -5.31
C ASP A 232 17.59 5.19 -5.76
N VAL A 233 16.77 5.73 -4.85
CA VAL A 233 15.97 6.94 -5.12
C VAL A 233 16.86 8.17 -5.36
N GLN A 234 18.03 8.23 -4.75
CA GLN A 234 18.96 9.35 -4.95
C GLN A 234 19.52 9.40 -6.36
N GLU A 235 19.53 8.26 -7.06
CA GLU A 235 19.96 8.14 -8.46
C GLU A 235 18.76 8.15 -9.45
N SER A 236 17.52 8.18 -8.93
CA SER A 236 16.32 8.11 -9.75
C SER A 236 15.89 9.50 -10.23
N GLU A 237 15.78 9.68 -11.55
CA GLU A 237 15.16 10.86 -12.13
C GLU A 237 13.62 10.80 -12.10
N LEU A 238 13.02 9.63 -11.83
CA LEU A 238 11.59 9.42 -11.92
C LEU A 238 10.90 9.42 -10.56
N VAL A 239 11.46 8.69 -9.58
CA VAL A 239 10.84 8.49 -8.27
C VAL A 239 11.51 9.38 -7.23
N GLN A 240 10.74 10.23 -6.54
CA GLN A 240 11.25 11.16 -5.54
C GLN A 240 11.35 10.54 -4.15
N ALA A 241 10.52 9.52 -3.82
CA ALA A 241 10.57 8.84 -2.55
C ALA A 241 10.03 7.40 -2.62
N ILE A 242 10.59 6.51 -1.79
CA ILE A 242 9.99 5.21 -1.45
C ILE A 242 9.47 5.31 -0.02
N VAL A 243 8.17 5.06 0.15
CA VAL A 243 7.48 5.14 1.46
C VAL A 243 6.84 3.78 1.73
N PRO A 244 7.48 2.89 2.50
CA PRO A 244 7.04 1.50 2.66
C PRO A 244 5.68 1.32 3.33
N ASP A 245 5.27 2.28 4.15
CA ASP A 245 4.09 2.21 5.02
C ASP A 245 2.95 3.17 4.57
N LEU A 246 2.89 3.49 3.28
CA LEU A 246 1.99 4.51 2.74
C LEU A 246 0.51 4.18 2.98
N VAL A 247 0.08 2.92 2.81
CA VAL A 247 -1.29 2.49 3.07
C VAL A 247 -1.63 2.62 4.55
N ILE A 248 -0.74 2.19 5.44
CA ILE A 248 -0.90 2.32 6.91
C ILE A 248 -1.07 3.79 7.31
N ARG A 249 -0.30 4.70 6.71
CA ARG A 249 -0.45 6.15 6.92
C ARG A 249 -1.84 6.63 6.51
N GLY A 250 -2.35 6.17 5.39
CA GLY A 250 -3.69 6.51 4.91
C GLY A 250 -4.80 5.99 5.82
N VAL A 251 -4.66 4.78 6.36
CA VAL A 251 -5.56 4.23 7.38
C VAL A 251 -5.59 5.13 8.62
N ALA A 252 -4.42 5.51 9.12
CA ALA A 252 -4.29 6.38 10.28
C ALA A 252 -4.88 7.77 10.04
N LEU A 253 -4.55 8.41 8.91
CA LEU A 253 -5.08 9.72 8.54
C LEU A 253 -6.60 9.71 8.41
N SER A 254 -7.18 8.66 7.83
CA SER A 254 -8.64 8.51 7.72
C SER A 254 -9.30 8.50 9.10
N TYR A 255 -8.70 7.78 10.06
CA TYR A 255 -9.19 7.76 11.44
C TYR A 255 -9.04 9.11 12.14
N TYR A 256 -7.85 9.71 12.12
CA TYR A 256 -7.58 10.93 12.87
C TYR A 256 -8.37 12.14 12.35
N ARG A 257 -8.62 12.25 11.07
CA ARG A 257 -9.44 13.34 10.51
C ARG A 257 -10.88 13.36 11.03
N ILE A 258 -11.39 12.21 11.50
CA ILE A 258 -12.76 12.08 12.04
C ILE A 258 -12.78 12.19 13.55
N PHE A 259 -11.86 11.50 14.24
CA PHE A 259 -11.94 11.27 15.69
C PHE A 259 -10.95 12.09 16.53
N ALA A 260 -9.98 12.76 15.92
CA ALA A 260 -9.00 13.59 16.62
C ALA A 260 -9.20 15.11 16.39
N LYS A 261 -10.47 15.50 16.14
CA LYS A 261 -10.83 16.94 16.01
C LYS A 261 -11.05 17.58 17.35
#